data_f135c75de02d4a9fc72d02a02e050fd1
#
_entry.id   f135c75de02d4a9fc72d02a02e050fd1
#
_cell.length_a   1.000
_cell.length_b   1.000
_cell.length_c   1.000
_cell.angle_alpha   90.00
_cell.angle_beta   90.00
_cell.angle_gamma   90.00
#
_symmetry.space_group_name_H-M   'P 1'
#
loop_
_entity.id
_entity.type
_entity.pdbx_description
1 polymer ?
#
loop_
_entity_poly.entity_id
_entity_poly.type
_entity_poly.pdbx_seq_one_letter_code
_entity_poly.pdbx_strand_id
1 'polypeptide(L)'
;FMGIPVSAVDQLATSLGCEDAPLDQSRNRVNSQATLAGGLGIFAGLLNGDVNLAPAISDLRKIESAFDPMYQADQTLYSWKAEADIGDNLLLTYLGSYSESSVVSREDYNKASASLTFNTTAGPFINPALAPLYPLLFPGGVVTDPELGAANSFRTFDLSGGNSEQTTHELRLQSDYDGPFNFNLGAIKVDFESIDPYNAEDGYYVLSNALTALTQINNAAGGALFGGNVPLDSGSTTSDGASLFDLSLNGDGGNYFRSLSPYQLESFAVFGEGYYDVSDDLQLTLGLRYTDDQKEQDIVSTFLFTPQPAGADPLASQGKLKADFQEITGRIGFDYTADLDFTEDTLIYGFYSKGYKGGGINPPQPAGANLFPQTFDPEFINSYEIGTKNTFAGGTAQLNLTGFMYDYEGYQITQIINRSSVNINVDAELQGLELEALWTPADNWLLTANLGLLNAEVVDTYGIDVLDRTNGRADLVALKNSSTYSNCVVS
;
A
#
# COMPACT_ATOMS: atom_id res chain seq x y z
N PHE A 1 -19.49 -12.57 17.88
CA PHE A 1 -19.08 -13.26 16.67
C PHE A 1 -19.24 -14.77 16.89
N MET A 2 -19.99 -15.47 16.07
CA MET A 2 -20.29 -16.93 16.25
C MET A 2 -20.77 -17.33 17.65
N GLY A 3 -21.50 -16.48 18.39
CA GLY A 3 -21.93 -16.71 19.76
C GLY A 3 -20.83 -16.63 20.83
N ILE A 4 -19.62 -16.29 20.45
CA ILE A 4 -18.51 -16.02 21.39
C ILE A 4 -18.64 -14.58 21.87
N PRO A 5 -18.49 -14.30 23.16
CA PRO A 5 -18.46 -12.94 23.65
C PRO A 5 -17.40 -12.12 22.91
N VAL A 6 -17.78 -10.93 22.43
CA VAL A 6 -16.88 -10.04 21.67
C VAL A 6 -15.56 -9.81 22.43
N SER A 7 -15.64 -9.70 23.75
CA SER A 7 -14.48 -9.55 24.64
C SER A 7 -13.46 -10.68 24.54
N ALA A 8 -13.90 -11.93 24.33
CA ALA A 8 -13.00 -13.06 24.21
C ALA A 8 -12.33 -13.12 22.83
N VAL A 9 -13.05 -12.70 21.79
CA VAL A 9 -12.49 -12.55 20.43
C VAL A 9 -11.52 -11.38 20.38
N ASP A 10 -11.87 -10.26 21.00
CA ASP A 10 -10.97 -9.10 21.11
C ASP A 10 -9.69 -9.47 21.87
N GLN A 11 -9.81 -10.19 23.00
CA GLN A 11 -8.66 -10.66 23.75
C GLN A 11 -7.79 -11.61 22.93
N LEU A 12 -8.38 -12.49 22.16
CA LEU A 12 -7.62 -13.40 21.31
C LEU A 12 -6.93 -12.67 20.16
N ALA A 13 -7.64 -11.75 19.50
CA ALA A 13 -7.10 -11.00 18.38
C ALA A 13 -6.07 -9.94 18.80
N THR A 14 -6.16 -9.43 20.02
CA THR A 14 -5.31 -8.33 20.51
C THR A 14 -4.21 -8.79 21.46
N SER A 15 -4.35 -9.95 22.11
CA SER A 15 -3.35 -10.48 23.06
C SER A 15 -2.22 -11.28 22.39
N LEU A 16 -2.33 -11.55 21.12
CA LEU A 16 -1.31 -12.27 20.37
C LEU A 16 0.00 -11.47 20.34
N GLY A 17 0.94 -11.80 21.20
CA GLY A 17 2.22 -11.13 21.32
C GLY A 17 2.34 -10.17 22.51
N CYS A 18 1.47 -10.25 23.50
CA CYS A 18 1.67 -9.65 24.81
C CYS A 18 2.81 -10.35 25.57
N GLU A 19 4.04 -10.11 25.17
CA GLU A 19 5.21 -10.44 25.95
C GLU A 19 5.79 -9.16 26.54
N ASP A 20 5.94 -9.12 27.85
CA ASP A 20 6.67 -8.06 28.55
C ASP A 20 8.18 -8.31 28.39
N ALA A 21 8.65 -8.13 27.18
CA ALA A 21 10.01 -8.44 26.83
C ALA A 21 10.55 -7.58 25.69
N PRO A 22 11.85 -7.19 25.74
CA PRO A 22 12.49 -6.44 24.66
C PRO A 22 12.35 -7.17 23.32
N LEU A 23 12.21 -6.40 22.25
CA LEU A 23 12.28 -6.87 20.86
C LEU A 23 13.71 -7.27 20.52
N ASP A 24 14.34 -8.17 21.28
CA ASP A 24 15.63 -8.70 20.90
C ASP A 24 15.47 -9.93 20.01
N GLN A 25 16.49 -10.20 19.21
CA GLN A 25 16.51 -11.32 18.26
C GLN A 25 16.64 -12.69 18.96
N SER A 26 16.82 -12.72 20.27
CA SER A 26 17.04 -13.94 21.04
C SER A 26 15.74 -14.64 21.45
N ARG A 27 14.59 -14.01 21.22
CA ARG A 27 13.29 -14.54 21.63
C ARG A 27 12.52 -15.15 20.47
N ASN A 28 12.05 -16.34 20.74
CA ASN A 28 11.15 -17.05 19.86
C ASN A 28 9.82 -16.30 19.76
N ARG A 29 9.49 -15.81 18.59
CA ARG A 29 8.21 -15.17 18.30
C ARG A 29 7.35 -16.09 17.48
N VAL A 30 6.09 -16.12 17.81
CA VAL A 30 5.12 -16.93 17.10
C VAL A 30 4.42 -16.04 16.08
N ASN A 31 4.70 -16.24 14.80
CA ASN A 31 4.16 -15.40 13.72
C ASN A 31 2.77 -15.84 13.25
N SER A 32 2.53 -17.15 13.17
CA SER A 32 1.27 -17.68 12.63
C SER A 32 0.04 -17.43 13.50
N GLN A 33 0.22 -17.12 14.79
CA GLN A 33 -0.87 -16.70 15.66
C GLN A 33 -1.28 -15.24 15.41
N ALA A 34 -0.44 -14.46 14.73
CA ALA A 34 -0.74 -13.06 14.44
C ALA A 34 -1.86 -12.87 13.40
N THR A 35 -2.24 -13.93 12.69
CA THR A 35 -3.34 -13.86 11.74
C THR A 35 -4.65 -14.30 12.40
N LEU A 36 -5.75 -13.63 12.03
CA LEU A 36 -7.08 -14.00 12.51
C LEU A 36 -7.43 -15.44 12.10
N ALA A 37 -7.07 -15.85 10.88
CA ALA A 37 -7.32 -17.20 10.39
C ALA A 37 -6.55 -18.26 11.19
N GLY A 38 -5.28 -17.99 11.54
CA GLY A 38 -4.48 -18.85 12.42
C GLY A 38 -5.07 -18.95 13.82
N GLY A 39 -5.40 -17.83 14.42
CA GLY A 39 -6.05 -17.77 15.72
C GLY A 39 -7.37 -18.54 15.76
N LEU A 40 -8.23 -18.38 14.76
CA LEU A 40 -9.49 -19.11 14.67
C LEU A 40 -9.29 -20.62 14.49
N GLY A 41 -8.33 -21.04 13.68
CA GLY A 41 -8.00 -22.46 13.49
C GLY A 41 -7.60 -23.13 14.81
N ILE A 42 -6.72 -22.49 15.58
CA ILE A 42 -6.28 -22.98 16.90
C ILE A 42 -7.46 -22.98 17.88
N PHE A 43 -8.20 -21.88 17.94
CA PHE A 43 -9.30 -21.68 18.87
C PHE A 43 -10.45 -22.65 18.63
N ALA A 44 -10.77 -22.91 17.37
CA ALA A 44 -11.78 -23.91 17.01
C ALA A 44 -11.30 -25.35 17.23
N GLY A 45 -10.04 -25.56 17.61
CA GLY A 45 -9.47 -26.87 17.81
C GLY A 45 -9.42 -27.71 16.55
N LEU A 46 -9.34 -27.08 15.40
CA LEU A 46 -9.24 -27.76 14.11
C LEU A 46 -7.84 -28.32 13.87
N LEU A 47 -6.86 -27.75 14.54
CA LEU A 47 -5.45 -28.10 14.40
C LEU A 47 -5.04 -29.01 15.55
N ASN A 48 -4.47 -30.15 15.23
CA ASN A 48 -3.93 -31.11 16.19
C ASN A 48 -2.40 -31.04 16.18
N GLY A 49 -1.81 -30.72 17.32
CA GLY A 49 -0.37 -30.60 17.47
C GLY A 49 0.01 -29.69 18.63
N ASP A 50 1.30 -29.41 18.77
CA ASP A 50 1.76 -28.46 19.77
C ASP A 50 1.36 -27.04 19.31
N VAL A 51 0.49 -26.43 20.13
CA VAL A 51 0.09 -25.02 19.91
C VAL A 51 1.23 -24.02 20.14
N ASN A 52 2.35 -24.46 20.69
CA ASN A 52 3.58 -23.69 20.62
C ASN A 52 4.08 -23.77 19.18
N LEU A 53 3.54 -22.89 18.37
CA LEU A 53 3.95 -22.70 17.00
C LEU A 53 5.47 -22.52 16.95
N ALA A 54 6.07 -23.03 15.88
CA ALA A 54 7.51 -22.94 15.70
C ALA A 54 8.00 -21.51 15.99
N PRO A 55 9.08 -21.35 16.75
CA PRO A 55 9.59 -20.03 17.06
C PRO A 55 9.93 -19.29 15.79
N ALA A 56 9.65 -17.99 15.77
CA ALA A 56 10.06 -17.15 14.67
C ALA A 56 11.58 -17.27 14.45
N ILE A 57 11.99 -17.43 13.21
CA ILE A 57 13.40 -17.48 12.86
C ILE A 57 14.04 -16.16 13.27
N SER A 58 15.10 -16.24 14.08
CA SER A 58 15.83 -15.07 14.57
C SER A 58 16.73 -14.42 13.51
N ASP A 59 17.05 -15.14 12.44
CA ASP A 59 17.83 -14.61 11.32
C ASP A 59 16.92 -13.80 10.40
N LEU A 60 17.11 -12.48 10.34
CA LEU A 60 16.32 -11.55 9.54
C LEU A 60 16.38 -11.80 8.02
N ARG A 61 17.27 -12.68 7.57
CA ARG A 61 17.41 -13.07 6.16
C ARG A 61 16.80 -14.43 5.83
N LYS A 62 16.17 -15.07 6.81
CA LYS A 62 15.48 -16.33 6.65
C LYS A 62 14.00 -16.16 6.94
N ILE A 63 13.20 -16.79 6.12
CA ILE A 63 11.75 -16.88 6.31
C ILE A 63 11.36 -18.35 6.29
N GLU A 64 10.30 -18.70 7.00
CA GLU A 64 9.58 -19.96 6.82
C GLU A 64 8.28 -19.66 6.10
N SER A 65 7.97 -20.46 5.11
CA SER A 65 6.74 -20.37 4.34
C SER A 65 6.16 -21.78 4.12
N ALA A 66 4.85 -21.89 4.17
CA ALA A 66 4.16 -23.15 3.93
C ALA A 66 4.21 -23.59 2.45
N PHE A 67 4.60 -22.69 1.55
CA PHE A 67 4.74 -22.92 0.11
C PHE A 67 5.67 -21.86 -0.51
N ASP A 68 6.14 -22.10 -1.72
CA ASP A 68 6.97 -21.14 -2.43
C ASP A 68 6.15 -19.91 -2.85
N PRO A 69 6.62 -18.69 -2.55
CA PRO A 69 5.98 -17.48 -3.02
C PRO A 69 6.11 -17.36 -4.55
N MET A 70 5.15 -16.67 -5.16
CA MET A 70 5.14 -16.37 -6.58
C MET A 70 4.95 -14.88 -6.80
N TYR A 71 5.69 -14.33 -7.74
CA TYR A 71 5.50 -12.99 -8.25
C TYR A 71 5.74 -12.99 -9.76
N GLN A 72 4.76 -12.48 -10.48
CA GLN A 72 4.87 -12.27 -11.93
C GLN A 72 4.35 -10.86 -12.24
N ALA A 73 5.11 -10.15 -13.06
CA ALA A 73 4.71 -8.85 -13.56
C ALA A 73 5.08 -8.71 -15.01
N ASP A 74 4.15 -8.24 -15.81
CA ASP A 74 4.33 -7.92 -17.22
C ASP A 74 3.99 -6.44 -17.43
N GLN A 75 4.81 -5.74 -18.20
CA GLN A 75 4.57 -4.35 -18.54
C GLN A 75 4.92 -4.09 -19.99
N THR A 76 4.02 -3.41 -20.68
CA THR A 76 4.23 -2.88 -22.02
C THR A 76 4.14 -1.36 -21.98
N LEU A 77 5.15 -0.69 -22.51
CA LEU A 77 5.19 0.78 -22.59
C LEU A 77 5.54 1.20 -24.02
N TYR A 78 4.68 2.01 -24.61
CA TYR A 78 4.95 2.76 -25.81
C TYR A 78 5.07 4.24 -25.47
N SER A 79 6.10 4.89 -25.98
CA SER A 79 6.25 6.33 -25.85
C SER A 79 6.67 6.94 -27.20
N TRP A 80 6.21 8.14 -27.46
CA TRP A 80 6.55 8.89 -28.67
C TRP A 80 6.72 10.36 -28.36
N LYS A 81 7.63 10.99 -29.07
CA LYS A 81 7.91 12.41 -29.00
C LYS A 81 7.92 12.99 -30.43
N ALA A 82 7.26 14.11 -30.60
CA ALA A 82 7.35 14.94 -31.84
C ALA A 82 7.72 16.35 -31.46
N GLU A 83 8.62 16.95 -32.23
CA GLU A 83 9.09 18.32 -32.03
C GLU A 83 8.99 19.07 -33.32
N ALA A 84 8.64 20.35 -33.23
CA ALA A 84 8.56 21.25 -34.38
C ALA A 84 9.00 22.65 -33.95
N ASP A 85 9.96 23.19 -34.69
CA ASP A 85 10.36 24.59 -34.56
C ASP A 85 9.28 25.48 -35.19
N ILE A 86 8.82 26.47 -34.44
CA ILE A 86 7.86 27.48 -34.89
C ILE A 86 8.60 28.82 -35.01
N GLY A 87 9.07 29.12 -36.22
CA GLY A 87 10.00 30.21 -36.44
C GLY A 87 11.37 29.90 -35.80
N ASP A 88 12.08 30.97 -35.40
CA ASP A 88 13.47 30.84 -34.93
C ASP A 88 13.58 30.66 -33.40
N ASN A 89 12.49 30.92 -32.65
CA ASN A 89 12.57 31.07 -31.20
C ASN A 89 11.52 30.28 -30.43
N LEU A 90 10.71 29.43 -31.07
CA LEU A 90 9.71 28.64 -30.40
C LEU A 90 9.84 27.16 -30.75
N LEU A 91 9.79 26.31 -29.74
CA LEU A 91 9.76 24.86 -29.89
C LEU A 91 8.41 24.34 -29.41
N LEU A 92 7.66 23.68 -30.29
CA LEU A 92 6.47 22.93 -29.95
C LEU A 92 6.86 21.45 -29.76
N THR A 93 6.58 20.90 -28.60
CA THR A 93 6.83 19.49 -28.25
C THR A 93 5.51 18.80 -27.95
N TYR A 94 5.28 17.66 -28.58
CA TYR A 94 4.23 16.74 -28.23
C TYR A 94 4.83 15.46 -27.65
N LEU A 95 4.38 15.04 -26.47
CA LEU A 95 4.73 13.78 -25.81
C LEU A 95 3.48 12.93 -25.67
N GLY A 96 3.60 11.66 -25.97
CA GLY A 96 2.54 10.71 -25.73
C GLY A 96 3.07 9.40 -25.18
N SER A 97 2.27 8.73 -24.38
CA SER A 97 2.58 7.37 -23.92
C SER A 97 1.31 6.55 -23.74
N TYR A 98 1.47 5.26 -23.96
CA TYR A 98 0.52 4.23 -23.57
C TYR A 98 1.26 3.17 -22.77
N SER A 99 0.72 2.80 -21.64
CA SER A 99 1.25 1.70 -20.83
C SER A 99 0.13 0.74 -20.42
N GLU A 100 0.47 -0.53 -20.44
CA GLU A 100 -0.34 -1.62 -19.92
C GLU A 100 0.53 -2.40 -18.94
N SER A 101 -0.02 -2.72 -17.77
CA SER A 101 0.69 -3.53 -16.79
C SER A 101 -0.23 -4.56 -16.17
N SER A 102 0.34 -5.72 -15.88
CA SER A 102 -0.30 -6.83 -15.18
C SER A 102 0.63 -7.31 -14.08
N VAL A 103 0.10 -7.54 -12.91
CA VAL A 103 0.85 -8.10 -11.79
C VAL A 103 0.02 -9.15 -11.08
N VAL A 104 0.70 -10.23 -10.70
CA VAL A 104 0.11 -11.30 -9.89
C VAL A 104 1.13 -11.73 -8.85
N SER A 105 0.70 -11.82 -7.61
CA SER A 105 1.54 -12.32 -6.51
C SER A 105 0.78 -13.27 -5.61
N ARG A 106 1.50 -14.21 -5.03
CA ARG A 106 1.02 -15.14 -4.01
C ARG A 106 2.08 -15.35 -2.96
N GLU A 107 1.72 -15.12 -1.72
CA GLU A 107 2.62 -15.37 -0.60
C GLU A 107 1.90 -16.02 0.60
N ASP A 108 2.67 -16.52 1.55
CA ASP A 108 2.15 -17.07 2.80
C ASP A 108 1.74 -15.92 3.73
N TYR A 109 0.45 -15.75 3.91
CA TYR A 109 -0.10 -14.72 4.81
C TYR A 109 0.36 -14.88 6.26
N ASN A 110 0.61 -16.11 6.70
CA ASN A 110 1.07 -16.38 8.07
C ASN A 110 2.57 -16.17 8.24
N LYS A 111 3.35 -16.22 7.16
CA LYS A 111 4.83 -16.12 7.16
C LYS A 111 5.50 -17.10 8.13
N ALA A 112 4.89 -18.28 8.29
CA ALA A 112 5.39 -19.36 9.11
C ALA A 112 4.80 -20.71 8.67
N SER A 113 5.59 -21.77 8.80
CA SER A 113 5.15 -23.15 8.56
C SER A 113 4.62 -23.76 9.87
N ALA A 114 3.36 -24.17 9.89
CA ALA A 114 2.76 -24.83 11.03
C ALA A 114 2.74 -26.35 10.82
N SER A 115 3.29 -27.10 11.77
CA SER A 115 3.25 -28.55 11.80
C SER A 115 1.96 -29.13 12.39
N LEU A 116 0.86 -28.39 12.27
CA LEU A 116 -0.43 -28.74 12.86
C LEU A 116 -1.29 -29.51 11.86
N THR A 117 -2.10 -30.46 12.35
CA THR A 117 -3.00 -31.26 11.53
C THR A 117 -4.46 -31.08 11.91
N PHE A 118 -5.38 -31.26 10.96
CA PHE A 118 -6.81 -30.96 11.12
C PHE A 118 -7.62 -32.11 11.72
N ASN A 119 -7.09 -32.90 12.61
CA ASN A 119 -7.79 -34.08 13.19
C ASN A 119 -7.98 -34.03 14.71
N THR A 120 -7.82 -32.87 15.34
CA THR A 120 -8.03 -32.75 16.79
C THR A 120 -9.50 -32.82 17.14
N THR A 121 -9.76 -33.48 18.28
CA THR A 121 -11.07 -33.49 18.92
C THR A 121 -11.09 -32.71 20.24
N ALA A 122 -10.01 -31.98 20.52
CA ALA A 122 -9.84 -31.21 21.73
C ALA A 122 -9.60 -29.72 21.42
N GLY A 123 -10.37 -28.85 22.05
CA GLY A 123 -10.22 -27.40 21.92
C GLY A 123 -11.37 -26.69 22.64
N PRO A 124 -11.17 -25.42 23.03
CA PRO A 124 -12.14 -24.71 23.87
C PRO A 124 -13.49 -24.47 23.21
N PHE A 125 -13.55 -24.50 21.87
CA PHE A 125 -14.77 -24.21 21.07
C PHE A 125 -15.31 -25.44 20.36
N ILE A 126 -14.71 -26.61 20.52
CA ILE A 126 -15.25 -27.81 19.91
C ILE A 126 -16.56 -28.16 20.60
N ASN A 127 -17.64 -28.15 19.82
CA ASN A 127 -18.87 -28.74 20.26
C ASN A 127 -18.70 -30.26 20.39
N PRO A 128 -18.84 -30.86 21.60
CA PRO A 128 -18.69 -32.31 21.77
C PRO A 128 -19.57 -33.15 20.84
N ALA A 129 -20.72 -32.61 20.40
CA ALA A 129 -21.60 -33.27 19.44
C ALA A 129 -21.01 -33.34 18.03
N LEU A 130 -20.11 -32.44 17.67
CA LEU A 130 -19.47 -32.36 16.33
C LEU A 130 -18.10 -33.05 16.32
N ALA A 131 -17.45 -33.21 17.46
CA ALA A 131 -16.14 -33.81 17.58
C ALA A 131 -16.00 -35.18 16.86
N PRO A 132 -17.02 -36.10 16.89
CA PRO A 132 -16.95 -37.34 16.14
C PRO A 132 -16.91 -37.20 14.63
N LEU A 133 -17.28 -36.03 14.07
CA LEU A 133 -17.25 -35.76 12.64
C LEU A 133 -15.83 -35.46 12.10
N TYR A 134 -14.96 -34.93 12.94
CA TYR A 134 -13.64 -34.43 12.47
C TYR A 134 -12.76 -35.54 11.86
N PRO A 135 -12.63 -36.74 12.46
CA PRO A 135 -11.87 -37.81 11.82
C PRO A 135 -12.50 -38.33 10.53
N LEU A 136 -13.82 -38.12 10.37
CA LEU A 136 -14.55 -38.50 9.15
C LEU A 136 -14.38 -37.45 8.03
N LEU A 137 -14.40 -36.16 8.42
CA LEU A 137 -14.23 -35.06 7.48
C LEU A 137 -12.77 -34.87 7.07
N PHE A 138 -11.85 -35.13 7.98
CA PHE A 138 -10.41 -34.90 7.80
C PHE A 138 -9.59 -36.17 8.04
N PRO A 139 -9.74 -37.21 7.20
CA PRO A 139 -8.97 -38.44 7.36
C PRO A 139 -7.44 -38.16 7.31
N GLY A 140 -6.73 -38.60 8.32
CA GLY A 140 -5.30 -38.30 8.46
C GLY A 140 -4.97 -36.83 8.77
N GLY A 141 -5.98 -36.04 9.14
CA GLY A 141 -5.82 -34.62 9.40
C GLY A 141 -5.71 -33.76 8.13
N VAL A 142 -6.12 -34.29 6.98
CA VAL A 142 -6.05 -33.62 5.69
C VAL A 142 -7.35 -32.87 5.42
N VAL A 143 -7.25 -31.58 5.15
CA VAL A 143 -8.32 -30.77 4.56
C VAL A 143 -8.09 -30.68 3.06
N THR A 144 -9.14 -30.90 2.28
CA THR A 144 -9.13 -30.64 0.84
C THR A 144 -9.87 -29.33 0.59
N ASP A 145 -9.13 -28.35 0.13
CA ASP A 145 -9.61 -27.04 -0.24
C ASP A 145 -9.61 -26.97 -1.77
N PRO A 146 -10.66 -26.41 -2.42
CA PRO A 146 -10.72 -26.35 -3.89
C PRO A 146 -9.54 -25.57 -4.50
N GLU A 147 -9.12 -24.45 -3.86
CA GLU A 147 -8.07 -23.58 -4.37
C GLU A 147 -6.69 -23.90 -3.77
N LEU A 148 -6.64 -24.22 -2.48
CA LEU A 148 -5.37 -24.47 -1.77
C LEU A 148 -4.91 -25.92 -1.87
N GLY A 149 -5.76 -26.78 -2.41
CA GLY A 149 -5.50 -28.22 -2.53
C GLY A 149 -5.58 -28.98 -1.20
N ALA A 150 -5.12 -30.25 -1.23
CA ALA A 150 -5.14 -31.09 -0.05
C ALA A 150 -3.91 -30.83 0.83
N ALA A 151 -4.11 -30.57 2.11
CA ALA A 151 -3.05 -30.34 3.06
C ALA A 151 -3.42 -30.85 4.46
N ASN A 152 -2.42 -31.40 5.15
CA ASN A 152 -2.50 -31.71 6.58
C ASN A 152 -1.83 -30.65 7.46
N SER A 153 -1.46 -29.53 6.88
CA SER A 153 -0.88 -28.38 7.55
C SER A 153 -1.74 -27.14 7.31
N PHE A 154 -1.65 -26.18 8.22
CA PHE A 154 -2.32 -24.90 8.07
C PHE A 154 -1.70 -24.11 6.93
N ARG A 155 -2.54 -23.63 6.03
CA ARG A 155 -2.16 -22.78 4.88
C ARG A 155 -3.08 -21.59 4.80
N THR A 156 -2.50 -20.42 4.62
CA THR A 156 -3.24 -19.21 4.33
C THR A 156 -2.50 -18.46 3.24
N PHE A 157 -3.12 -18.30 2.09
CA PHE A 157 -2.56 -17.63 0.93
C PHE A 157 -3.02 -16.18 0.93
N ASP A 158 -2.06 -15.31 0.70
CA ASP A 158 -2.23 -13.93 0.30
C ASP A 158 -2.07 -13.88 -1.22
N LEU A 159 -3.14 -13.52 -1.90
CA LEU A 159 -3.19 -13.42 -3.36
C LEU A 159 -3.49 -11.97 -3.72
N SER A 160 -2.66 -11.39 -4.58
CA SER A 160 -2.83 -10.03 -5.06
C SER A 160 -2.61 -9.99 -6.57
N GLY A 161 -3.56 -9.43 -7.27
CA GLY A 161 -3.48 -9.23 -8.71
C GLY A 161 -4.02 -7.88 -9.12
N GLY A 162 -3.60 -7.39 -10.28
CA GLY A 162 -4.09 -6.16 -10.85
C GLY A 162 -3.61 -5.95 -12.27
N ASN A 163 -4.52 -5.48 -13.09
CA ASN A 163 -4.26 -4.99 -14.44
C ASN A 163 -4.47 -3.47 -14.46
N SER A 164 -3.69 -2.76 -15.23
CA SER A 164 -3.92 -1.32 -15.43
C SER A 164 -3.51 -0.88 -16.82
N GLU A 165 -4.23 0.12 -17.32
CA GLU A 165 -3.92 0.82 -18.55
C GLU A 165 -3.80 2.32 -18.28
N GLN A 166 -2.86 2.97 -18.92
CA GLN A 166 -2.69 4.41 -18.84
C GLN A 166 -2.36 4.99 -20.21
N THR A 167 -3.03 6.08 -20.55
CA THR A 167 -2.71 6.91 -21.71
C THR A 167 -2.36 8.32 -21.23
N THR A 168 -1.28 8.88 -21.78
CA THR A 168 -0.84 10.24 -21.45
C THR A 168 -0.59 11.03 -22.73
N HIS A 169 -1.07 12.26 -22.77
CA HIS A 169 -0.83 13.22 -23.85
C HIS A 169 -0.39 14.54 -23.25
N GLU A 170 0.73 15.06 -23.71
CA GLU A 170 1.24 16.35 -23.28
C GLU A 170 1.67 17.19 -24.48
N LEU A 171 1.31 18.47 -24.47
CA LEU A 171 1.72 19.46 -25.44
C LEU A 171 2.43 20.61 -24.72
N ARG A 172 3.63 20.95 -25.17
CA ARG A 172 4.44 22.08 -24.63
C ARG A 172 4.82 23.04 -25.73
N LEU A 173 4.83 24.32 -25.39
CA LEU A 173 5.39 25.38 -26.16
C LEU A 173 6.46 26.12 -25.36
N GLN A 174 7.68 26.05 -25.80
CA GLN A 174 8.84 26.69 -25.17
C GLN A 174 9.40 27.80 -26.02
N SER A 175 9.81 28.88 -25.38
CA SER A 175 10.50 29.98 -26.05
C SER A 175 12.01 29.94 -25.82
N ASP A 176 12.77 30.47 -26.77
CA ASP A 176 14.21 30.69 -26.70
C ASP A 176 14.51 32.04 -27.35
N TYR A 177 14.09 33.11 -26.66
CA TYR A 177 14.29 34.50 -27.12
C TYR A 177 15.61 35.04 -26.57
N ASP A 178 16.29 35.86 -27.37
CA ASP A 178 17.48 36.62 -26.95
C ASP A 178 17.17 37.69 -25.89
N GLY A 179 15.91 37.99 -25.63
CA GLY A 179 15.45 38.97 -24.65
C GLY A 179 15.41 38.41 -23.21
N PRO A 180 15.14 39.32 -22.25
CA PRO A 180 15.19 38.93 -20.81
C PRO A 180 14.05 38.04 -20.38
N PHE A 181 13.11 37.67 -21.25
CA PHE A 181 11.94 36.85 -20.87
C PHE A 181 11.80 35.64 -21.76
N ASN A 182 11.74 34.46 -21.12
CA ASN A 182 11.40 33.21 -21.74
C ASN A 182 10.29 32.50 -20.96
N PHE A 183 9.66 31.52 -21.60
CA PHE A 183 8.55 30.80 -21.01
C PHE A 183 8.48 29.33 -21.47
N ASN A 184 7.79 28.53 -20.66
CA ASN A 184 7.33 27.19 -21.00
C ASN A 184 5.84 27.12 -20.69
N LEU A 185 4.98 26.81 -21.65
CA LEU A 185 3.54 26.63 -21.49
C LEU A 185 3.16 25.22 -21.91
N GLY A 186 2.22 24.60 -21.21
CA GLY A 186 1.80 23.26 -21.59
C GLY A 186 0.42 22.88 -21.08
N ALA A 187 -0.05 21.78 -21.66
CA ALA A 187 -1.25 21.08 -21.21
C ALA A 187 -0.99 19.58 -21.23
N ILE A 188 -1.53 18.88 -20.26
CA ILE A 188 -1.39 17.42 -20.13
C ILE A 188 -2.75 16.80 -19.83
N LYS A 189 -3.03 15.65 -20.45
CA LYS A 189 -4.15 14.78 -20.13
C LYS A 189 -3.62 13.39 -19.79
N VAL A 190 -4.15 12.80 -18.72
CA VAL A 190 -3.89 11.43 -18.29
C VAL A 190 -5.22 10.73 -18.11
N ASP A 191 -5.37 9.58 -18.75
CA ASP A 191 -6.47 8.65 -18.55
C ASP A 191 -5.86 7.36 -17.98
N PHE A 192 -6.32 6.93 -16.82
CA PHE A 192 -5.87 5.72 -16.14
C PHE A 192 -7.06 4.88 -15.71
N GLU A 193 -6.95 3.58 -15.94
CA GLU A 193 -7.92 2.59 -15.49
C GLU A 193 -7.21 1.40 -14.85
N SER A 194 -7.70 0.94 -13.72
CA SER A 194 -7.18 -0.24 -13.04
C SER A 194 -8.29 -1.17 -12.63
N ILE A 195 -7.97 -2.46 -12.64
CA ILE A 195 -8.80 -3.59 -12.20
C ILE A 195 -10.04 -3.80 -13.08
N ASP A 196 -10.00 -4.86 -13.83
CA ASP A 196 -11.17 -5.42 -14.49
C ASP A 196 -11.94 -6.30 -13.50
N PRO A 197 -13.16 -5.89 -13.04
CA PRO A 197 -13.94 -6.67 -12.09
C PRO A 197 -14.40 -8.03 -12.65
N TYR A 198 -14.27 -8.23 -13.96
CA TYR A 198 -14.58 -9.49 -14.63
C TYR A 198 -13.35 -10.40 -14.76
N ASN A 199 -12.16 -9.89 -14.42
CA ASN A 199 -10.96 -10.68 -14.35
C ASN A 199 -10.77 -11.18 -12.91
N ALA A 200 -10.87 -12.50 -12.70
CA ALA A 200 -10.74 -13.12 -11.38
C ALA A 200 -9.34 -12.94 -10.78
N GLU A 201 -8.34 -12.56 -11.58
CA GLU A 201 -6.98 -12.29 -11.14
C GLU A 201 -6.82 -10.90 -10.49
N ASP A 202 -7.77 -9.98 -10.72
CA ASP A 202 -7.70 -8.64 -10.17
C ASP A 202 -8.29 -8.59 -8.76
N GLY A 203 -7.55 -7.98 -7.84
CA GLY A 203 -7.96 -7.78 -6.46
C GLY A 203 -7.01 -8.37 -5.43
N TYR A 204 -7.42 -8.26 -4.18
CA TYR A 204 -6.70 -8.78 -3.03
C TYR A 204 -7.54 -9.82 -2.30
N TYR A 205 -6.97 -10.99 -2.08
CA TYR A 205 -7.65 -12.13 -1.49
C TYR A 205 -6.77 -12.78 -0.41
N VAL A 206 -7.41 -13.24 0.66
CA VAL A 206 -6.79 -14.12 1.64
C VAL A 206 -7.60 -15.39 1.74
N LEU A 207 -7.01 -16.52 1.42
CA LEU A 207 -7.62 -17.83 1.45
C LEU A 207 -7.03 -18.67 2.58
N SER A 208 -7.85 -19.42 3.30
CA SER A 208 -7.41 -20.22 4.42
C SER A 208 -8.10 -21.59 4.47
N ASN A 209 -7.31 -22.65 4.46
CA ASN A 209 -7.85 -24.02 4.62
C ASN A 209 -8.47 -24.27 6.01
N ALA A 210 -8.16 -23.44 7.01
CA ALA A 210 -8.87 -23.50 8.29
C ALA A 210 -10.34 -23.09 8.16
N LEU A 211 -10.63 -22.11 7.29
CA LEU A 211 -12.03 -21.73 6.99
C LEU A 211 -12.75 -22.80 6.21
N THR A 212 -12.06 -23.41 5.24
CA THR A 212 -12.60 -24.55 4.51
C THR A 212 -12.98 -25.69 5.45
N ALA A 213 -12.10 -26.00 6.41
CA ALA A 213 -12.41 -26.98 7.44
C ALA A 213 -13.63 -26.59 8.29
N LEU A 214 -13.72 -25.33 8.73
CA LEU A 214 -14.90 -24.82 9.46
C LEU A 214 -16.17 -24.89 8.63
N THR A 215 -16.09 -24.58 7.34
CA THR A 215 -17.22 -24.65 6.41
C THR A 215 -17.68 -26.09 6.21
N GLN A 216 -16.76 -27.04 6.07
CA GLN A 216 -17.08 -28.47 5.97
C GLN A 216 -17.77 -28.98 7.24
N ILE A 217 -17.30 -28.56 8.41
CA ILE A 217 -17.95 -28.90 9.70
C ILE A 217 -19.33 -28.28 9.79
N ASN A 218 -19.49 -27.00 9.42
CA ASN A 218 -20.78 -26.33 9.38
C ASN A 218 -21.78 -27.08 8.51
N ASN A 219 -21.38 -27.46 7.30
CA ASN A 219 -22.24 -28.14 6.33
C ASN A 219 -22.61 -29.55 6.83
N ALA A 220 -21.66 -30.27 7.42
CA ALA A 220 -21.93 -31.58 8.05
C ALA A 220 -22.86 -31.46 9.27
N ALA A 221 -22.88 -30.32 9.93
CA ALA A 221 -23.80 -30.00 11.03
C ALA A 221 -25.12 -29.36 10.54
N GLY A 222 -25.42 -29.41 9.26
CA GLY A 222 -26.64 -28.85 8.68
C GLY A 222 -26.73 -27.32 8.74
N GLY A 223 -25.58 -26.64 8.74
CA GLY A 223 -25.51 -25.17 8.75
C GLY A 223 -25.58 -24.55 10.15
N ALA A 224 -25.41 -25.32 11.21
CA ALA A 224 -25.62 -24.87 12.58
C ALA A 224 -24.66 -23.75 13.03
N LEU A 225 -23.46 -23.63 12.44
CA LEU A 225 -22.47 -22.62 12.83
C LEU A 225 -22.71 -21.27 12.14
N PHE A 226 -23.12 -21.28 10.86
CA PHE A 226 -23.25 -20.09 10.03
C PHE A 226 -24.69 -19.73 9.66
N GLY A 227 -25.68 -20.39 10.27
CA GLY A 227 -27.09 -20.14 9.99
C GLY A 227 -27.59 -20.71 8.65
N GLY A 228 -26.85 -21.64 8.07
CA GLY A 228 -27.16 -22.31 6.80
C GLY A 228 -25.93 -23.00 6.22
N ASN A 229 -26.13 -23.85 5.23
CA ASN A 229 -25.01 -24.45 4.50
C ASN A 229 -24.35 -23.40 3.63
N VAL A 230 -23.01 -23.45 3.60
CA VAL A 230 -22.18 -22.60 2.74
C VAL A 230 -21.64 -23.46 1.61
N PRO A 231 -21.82 -23.06 0.34
CA PRO A 231 -21.19 -23.77 -0.76
C PRO A 231 -19.68 -23.81 -0.56
N LEU A 232 -19.07 -24.95 -0.79
CA LEU A 232 -17.63 -25.04 -1.09
C LEU A 232 -17.51 -24.86 -2.58
N ASP A 233 -16.63 -23.96 -3.02
CA ASP A 233 -16.50 -23.69 -4.44
C ASP A 233 -16.15 -24.97 -5.20
N SER A 234 -16.98 -25.30 -6.16
CA SER A 234 -16.80 -26.43 -7.06
C SER A 234 -16.37 -25.98 -8.45
N GLY A 235 -16.13 -24.67 -8.62
CA GLY A 235 -15.96 -24.07 -9.95
C GLY A 235 -14.54 -24.09 -10.50
N SER A 236 -13.54 -24.12 -9.65
CA SER A 236 -12.14 -24.08 -10.06
C SER A 236 -11.50 -25.46 -10.09
N THR A 237 -11.96 -26.31 -10.98
CA THR A 237 -11.27 -27.60 -11.27
C THR A 237 -10.26 -27.41 -12.38
N THR A 238 -9.19 -26.70 -12.19
CA THR A 238 -8.04 -26.85 -13.04
C THR A 238 -7.16 -27.94 -12.46
N SER A 239 -7.19 -29.08 -13.11
CA SER A 239 -6.45 -30.30 -12.75
C SER A 239 -4.92 -30.16 -12.88
N ASP A 240 -4.42 -29.01 -13.25
CA ASP A 240 -3.01 -28.77 -13.57
C ASP A 240 -2.25 -27.94 -12.53
N GLY A 241 -2.91 -27.47 -11.47
CA GLY A 241 -2.26 -26.66 -10.43
C GLY A 241 -1.72 -25.32 -10.93
N ALA A 242 -1.95 -24.98 -12.18
CA ALA A 242 -1.41 -23.77 -12.80
C ALA A 242 -2.30 -22.56 -12.62
N SER A 243 -3.57 -22.75 -12.32
CA SER A 243 -4.53 -21.65 -12.19
C SER A 243 -5.06 -21.53 -10.77
N LEU A 244 -4.20 -21.21 -9.83
CA LEU A 244 -4.60 -20.68 -8.50
C LEU A 244 -5.34 -19.34 -8.62
N PHE A 245 -5.46 -18.79 -9.81
CA PHE A 245 -6.08 -17.51 -10.12
C PHE A 245 -7.37 -17.63 -10.94
N ASP A 246 -7.72 -18.81 -11.43
CA ASP A 246 -9.08 -19.07 -11.95
C ASP A 246 -10.04 -19.24 -10.75
N LEU A 247 -10.00 -18.24 -9.89
CA LEU A 247 -10.82 -18.17 -8.71
C LEU A 247 -12.14 -17.56 -9.12
N SER A 248 -13.07 -18.37 -9.56
CA SER A 248 -14.48 -18.00 -9.49
C SER A 248 -14.86 -17.86 -8.01
N LEU A 249 -14.37 -16.79 -7.38
CA LEU A 249 -14.45 -16.54 -5.95
C LEU A 249 -15.91 -16.15 -5.58
N ASN A 250 -16.75 -17.11 -5.57
CA ASN A 250 -18.17 -16.98 -5.21
C ASN A 250 -18.39 -16.75 -3.71
N GLY A 251 -17.36 -16.43 -2.97
CA GLY A 251 -17.43 -16.25 -1.51
C GLY A 251 -17.38 -17.54 -0.75
N ASP A 252 -16.73 -18.56 -1.30
CA ASP A 252 -16.76 -19.92 -0.82
C ASP A 252 -15.68 -20.23 0.21
N GLY A 253 -15.98 -21.18 0.98
CA GLY A 253 -15.34 -21.91 2.06
C GLY A 253 -13.98 -21.40 2.57
N GLY A 254 -12.95 -21.40 1.74
CA GLY A 254 -11.62 -20.98 2.10
C GLY A 254 -11.38 -19.46 2.06
N ASN A 255 -12.26 -18.72 1.40
CA ASN A 255 -12.10 -17.28 1.25
C ASN A 255 -12.35 -16.53 2.55
N TYR A 256 -11.29 -16.01 3.10
CA TYR A 256 -11.27 -15.29 4.35
C TYR A 256 -11.44 -13.79 4.17
N PHE A 257 -10.85 -13.23 3.13
CA PHE A 257 -10.92 -11.81 2.81
C PHE A 257 -10.88 -11.60 1.31
N ARG A 258 -11.68 -10.65 0.82
CA ARG A 258 -11.66 -10.19 -0.56
C ARG A 258 -11.86 -8.70 -0.62
N SER A 259 -11.02 -8.02 -1.39
CA SER A 259 -11.17 -6.60 -1.71
C SER A 259 -10.94 -6.38 -3.20
N LEU A 260 -11.91 -5.78 -3.86
CA LEU A 260 -11.88 -5.38 -5.27
C LEU A 260 -12.20 -3.90 -5.35
N SER A 261 -11.44 -3.17 -6.13
CA SER A 261 -11.60 -1.72 -6.24
C SER A 261 -11.34 -1.26 -7.66
N PRO A 262 -12.23 -1.60 -8.63
CA PRO A 262 -12.11 -1.09 -10.00
C PRO A 262 -12.08 0.44 -9.97
N TYR A 263 -11.06 1.03 -10.59
CA TYR A 263 -10.74 2.44 -10.42
C TYR A 263 -10.42 3.11 -11.74
N GLN A 264 -10.92 4.33 -11.91
CA GLN A 264 -10.66 5.20 -13.06
C GLN A 264 -10.19 6.56 -12.58
N LEU A 265 -9.22 7.14 -13.28
CA LEU A 265 -8.74 8.50 -13.10
C LEU A 265 -8.68 9.19 -14.46
N GLU A 266 -9.38 10.31 -14.58
CA GLU A 266 -9.15 11.29 -15.63
C GLU A 266 -8.50 12.53 -15.00
N SER A 267 -7.34 12.93 -15.51
CA SER A 267 -6.62 14.12 -15.03
C SER A 267 -6.31 15.04 -16.21
N PHE A 268 -6.65 16.30 -16.07
CA PHE A 268 -6.29 17.33 -17.01
C PHE A 268 -5.60 18.50 -16.31
N ALA A 269 -4.51 18.98 -16.88
CA ALA A 269 -3.85 20.15 -16.33
C ALA A 269 -3.35 21.08 -17.44
N VAL A 270 -3.35 22.38 -17.11
CA VAL A 270 -2.64 23.41 -17.87
C VAL A 270 -1.60 24.06 -16.96
N PHE A 271 -0.45 24.36 -17.51
CA PHE A 271 0.64 24.96 -16.75
C PHE A 271 1.43 25.96 -17.57
N GLY A 272 2.07 26.87 -16.88
CA GLY A 272 2.99 27.82 -17.47
C GLY A 272 4.06 28.24 -16.48
N GLU A 273 5.26 28.45 -17.00
CA GLU A 273 6.40 28.94 -16.23
C GLU A 273 7.09 30.01 -17.04
N GLY A 274 7.37 31.15 -16.42
CA GLY A 274 8.11 32.28 -17.01
C GLY A 274 9.44 32.47 -16.31
N TYR A 275 10.44 32.78 -17.07
CA TYR A 275 11.81 33.07 -16.66
C TYR A 275 12.12 34.52 -17.06
N TYR A 276 12.63 35.30 -16.11
CA TYR A 276 12.94 36.70 -16.33
C TYR A 276 14.34 37.02 -15.81
N ASP A 277 15.23 37.35 -16.75
CA ASP A 277 16.59 37.80 -16.45
C ASP A 277 16.54 39.27 -16.03
N VAL A 278 16.67 39.53 -14.73
CA VAL A 278 16.71 40.89 -14.16
C VAL A 278 18.05 41.56 -14.51
N SER A 279 19.09 40.77 -14.56
CA SER A 279 20.46 41.11 -14.99
C SER A 279 21.12 39.86 -15.56
N ASP A 280 22.35 39.99 -16.01
CA ASP A 280 23.17 38.85 -16.50
C ASP A 280 23.41 37.81 -15.40
N ASP A 281 23.30 38.20 -14.12
CA ASP A 281 23.60 37.35 -12.96
C ASP A 281 22.36 36.91 -12.18
N LEU A 282 21.18 37.51 -12.45
CA LEU A 282 19.97 37.21 -11.66
C LEU A 282 18.77 36.87 -12.55
N GLN A 283 18.28 35.64 -12.42
CA GLN A 283 17.06 35.18 -13.04
C GLN A 283 15.96 34.95 -12.01
N LEU A 284 14.75 35.34 -12.29
CA LEU A 284 13.54 35.05 -11.54
C LEU A 284 12.67 34.04 -12.30
N THR A 285 12.10 33.11 -11.56
CA THR A 285 11.16 32.10 -12.08
C THR A 285 9.80 32.25 -11.42
N LEU A 286 8.73 32.18 -12.21
CA LEU A 286 7.35 32.10 -11.74
C LEU A 286 6.61 31.02 -12.53
N GLY A 287 6.11 30.00 -11.82
CA GLY A 287 5.33 28.91 -12.40
C GLY A 287 3.95 28.78 -11.76
N LEU A 288 2.95 28.48 -12.58
CA LEU A 288 1.58 28.19 -12.16
C LEU A 288 1.05 26.96 -12.91
N ARG A 289 0.25 26.15 -12.22
CA ARG A 289 -0.45 24.99 -12.77
C ARG A 289 -1.86 24.91 -12.20
N TYR A 290 -2.83 24.71 -13.06
CA TYR A 290 -4.17 24.28 -12.71
C TYR A 290 -4.34 22.81 -13.06
N THR A 291 -4.87 22.01 -12.14
CA THR A 291 -5.14 20.58 -12.32
C THR A 291 -6.59 20.30 -11.98
N ASP A 292 -7.24 19.48 -12.79
CA ASP A 292 -8.58 18.93 -12.59
C ASP A 292 -8.48 17.40 -12.63
N ASP A 293 -8.67 16.75 -11.48
CA ASP A 293 -8.62 15.30 -11.29
C ASP A 293 -10.01 14.77 -10.99
N GLN A 294 -10.48 13.84 -11.81
CA GLN A 294 -11.75 13.13 -11.61
C GLN A 294 -11.47 11.66 -11.36
N LYS A 295 -11.90 11.17 -10.22
CA LYS A 295 -11.68 9.80 -9.76
C LYS A 295 -13.00 9.09 -9.59
N GLU A 296 -13.10 7.88 -10.11
CA GLU A 296 -14.29 7.04 -10.00
C GLU A 296 -13.87 5.63 -9.57
N GLN A 297 -14.64 5.03 -8.66
CA GLN A 297 -14.43 3.67 -8.19
C GLN A 297 -15.76 2.93 -8.11
N ASP A 298 -15.81 1.71 -8.67
CA ASP A 298 -16.93 0.81 -8.46
C ASP A 298 -16.93 0.25 -7.03
N ILE A 299 -18.11 0.29 -6.40
CA ILE A 299 -18.29 -0.24 -5.06
C ILE A 299 -18.59 -1.74 -5.18
N VAL A 300 -17.56 -2.57 -5.00
CA VAL A 300 -17.71 -4.01 -4.79
C VAL A 300 -17.48 -4.28 -3.32
N SER A 301 -18.49 -4.75 -2.60
CA SER A 301 -18.38 -4.92 -1.15
C SER A 301 -17.21 -5.80 -0.76
N THR A 302 -16.43 -5.31 0.19
CA THR A 302 -15.38 -6.09 0.82
C THR A 302 -15.99 -7.27 1.56
N PHE A 303 -15.48 -8.46 1.28
CA PHE A 303 -15.89 -9.68 1.94
C PHE A 303 -14.95 -10.00 3.10
N LEU A 304 -15.53 -10.29 4.27
CA LEU A 304 -14.78 -10.74 5.43
C LEU A 304 -15.62 -11.77 6.21
N PHE A 305 -15.26 -13.04 6.16
CA PHE A 305 -15.88 -14.16 6.88
C PHE A 305 -17.39 -14.33 6.70
N THR A 306 -18.01 -13.64 5.77
CA THR A 306 -19.47 -13.68 5.62
C THR A 306 -19.81 -14.60 4.46
N PRO A 307 -20.40 -15.78 4.70
CA PRO A 307 -20.92 -16.60 3.62
C PRO A 307 -21.93 -15.79 2.82
N GLN A 308 -21.78 -15.76 1.51
CA GLN A 308 -22.75 -15.08 0.65
C GLN A 308 -24.04 -15.89 0.60
N PRO A 309 -25.22 -15.25 0.59
CA PRO A 309 -26.47 -15.94 0.35
C PRO A 309 -26.42 -16.69 -0.98
N ALA A 310 -26.96 -17.90 -1.00
CA ALA A 310 -27.03 -18.69 -2.23
C ALA A 310 -27.71 -17.89 -3.37
N GLY A 311 -27.00 -17.72 -4.49
CA GLY A 311 -27.48 -16.97 -5.65
C GLY A 311 -27.20 -15.45 -5.61
N ALA A 312 -26.50 -14.94 -4.62
CA ALA A 312 -25.97 -13.59 -4.67
C ALA A 312 -24.80 -13.55 -5.66
N ASP A 313 -24.70 -12.47 -6.44
CA ASP A 313 -23.49 -12.18 -7.21
C ASP A 313 -22.52 -11.41 -6.29
N PRO A 314 -21.42 -12.03 -5.86
CA PRO A 314 -20.48 -11.39 -4.94
C PRO A 314 -19.67 -10.27 -5.59
N LEU A 315 -19.67 -10.18 -6.92
CA LEU A 315 -18.97 -9.15 -7.70
C LEU A 315 -19.92 -8.04 -8.19
N ALA A 316 -21.22 -8.11 -7.83
CA ALA A 316 -22.17 -7.08 -8.24
C ALA A 316 -21.75 -5.71 -7.70
N SER A 317 -21.58 -4.77 -8.61
CA SER A 317 -21.40 -3.36 -8.26
C SER A 317 -22.61 -2.84 -7.50
N GLN A 318 -22.37 -2.15 -6.38
CA GLN A 318 -23.40 -1.48 -5.59
C GLN A 318 -23.54 0.00 -5.96
N GLY A 319 -22.89 0.44 -7.02
CA GLY A 319 -22.82 1.80 -7.49
C GLY A 319 -21.39 2.29 -7.62
N LYS A 320 -21.25 3.58 -7.87
CA LYS A 320 -19.95 4.23 -8.07
C LYS A 320 -19.73 5.35 -7.04
N LEU A 321 -18.54 5.43 -6.52
CA LEU A 321 -18.05 6.58 -5.76
C LEU A 321 -17.25 7.48 -6.69
N LYS A 322 -17.42 8.80 -6.50
CA LYS A 322 -16.69 9.82 -7.25
C LYS A 322 -16.01 10.78 -6.29
N ALA A 323 -14.83 11.24 -6.69
CA ALA A 323 -14.08 12.26 -5.96
C ALA A 323 -13.40 13.16 -7.00
N ASP A 324 -13.73 14.43 -6.99
CA ASP A 324 -13.25 15.43 -7.95
C ASP A 324 -12.41 16.46 -7.18
N PHE A 325 -11.24 16.83 -7.75
CA PHE A 325 -10.31 17.76 -7.13
C PHE A 325 -9.83 18.77 -8.18
N GLN A 326 -9.89 20.06 -7.84
CA GLN A 326 -9.48 21.15 -8.71
C GLN A 326 -8.56 22.07 -7.93
N GLU A 327 -7.27 22.11 -8.34
CA GLU A 327 -6.26 22.78 -7.55
C GLU A 327 -5.34 23.65 -8.39
N ILE A 328 -4.89 24.75 -7.76
CA ILE A 328 -3.86 25.62 -8.30
C ILE A 328 -2.60 25.45 -7.47
N THR A 329 -1.52 25.10 -8.16
CA THR A 329 -0.18 24.97 -7.59
C THR A 329 0.77 25.90 -8.32
N GLY A 330 1.97 26.12 -7.77
CA GLY A 330 2.93 26.97 -8.43
C GLY A 330 4.22 27.13 -7.64
N ARG A 331 5.16 27.82 -8.25
CA ARG A 331 6.44 28.16 -7.63
C ARG A 331 6.88 29.57 -7.97
N ILE A 332 7.67 30.14 -7.07
CA ILE A 332 8.45 31.35 -7.32
C ILE A 332 9.87 31.10 -6.84
N GLY A 333 10.85 31.51 -7.61
CA GLY A 333 12.25 31.29 -7.27
C GLY A 333 13.17 32.31 -7.92
N PHE A 334 14.41 32.23 -7.51
CA PHE A 334 15.51 33.00 -8.09
C PHE A 334 16.77 32.16 -8.21
N ASP A 335 17.57 32.46 -9.21
CA ASP A 335 18.91 31.96 -9.43
C ASP A 335 19.84 33.17 -9.55
N TYR A 336 20.89 33.22 -8.71
CA TYR A 336 21.85 34.32 -8.67
C TYR A 336 23.28 33.78 -8.81
N THR A 337 23.95 34.13 -9.90
CA THR A 337 25.37 33.84 -10.11
C THR A 337 26.20 34.87 -9.39
N ALA A 338 26.92 34.49 -8.34
CA ALA A 338 27.71 35.40 -7.53
C ALA A 338 29.18 35.35 -7.95
N ASP A 339 29.76 36.51 -8.21
CA ASP A 339 31.20 36.67 -8.45
C ASP A 339 31.93 36.76 -7.09
N LEU A 340 32.60 35.67 -6.69
CA LEU A 340 33.32 35.57 -5.42
C LEU A 340 34.81 35.30 -5.66
N ASP A 341 35.68 36.04 -5.01
CA ASP A 341 37.14 35.94 -5.18
C ASP A 341 37.73 34.55 -4.91
N PHE A 342 37.01 33.67 -4.20
CA PHE A 342 37.52 32.36 -3.75
C PHE A 342 36.85 31.17 -4.46
N THR A 343 35.92 31.41 -5.38
CA THR A 343 35.27 30.40 -6.24
C THR A 343 35.48 30.75 -7.70
N GLU A 344 35.41 29.77 -8.57
CA GLU A 344 35.36 30.00 -10.01
C GLU A 344 33.94 30.22 -10.51
N ASP A 345 32.98 29.62 -9.83
CA ASP A 345 31.55 29.80 -10.11
C ASP A 345 30.76 29.54 -8.83
N THR A 346 29.78 30.40 -8.56
CA THR A 346 28.87 30.25 -7.43
C THR A 346 27.47 30.59 -7.86
N LEU A 347 26.57 29.58 -7.82
CA LEU A 347 25.14 29.77 -7.94
C LEU A 347 24.52 29.81 -6.55
N ILE A 348 23.77 30.85 -6.25
CA ILE A 348 22.89 30.94 -5.08
C ILE A 348 21.47 30.89 -5.61
N TYR A 349 20.67 29.94 -5.11
CA TYR A 349 19.29 29.80 -5.51
C TYR A 349 18.35 29.70 -4.33
N GLY A 350 17.11 30.02 -4.55
CA GLY A 350 16.07 29.79 -3.57
C GLY A 350 14.70 29.79 -4.22
N PHE A 351 13.79 29.01 -3.66
CA PHE A 351 12.42 28.96 -4.14
C PHE A 351 11.43 28.64 -3.02
N TYR A 352 10.22 29.07 -3.26
CA TYR A 352 9.00 28.57 -2.64
C TYR A 352 8.18 27.84 -3.70
N SER A 353 7.65 26.67 -3.35
CA SER A 353 6.68 25.97 -4.20
C SER A 353 5.55 25.37 -3.40
N LYS A 354 4.34 25.40 -3.96
CA LYS A 354 3.19 24.66 -3.49
C LYS A 354 2.98 23.46 -4.41
N GLY A 355 3.09 22.25 -3.87
CA GLY A 355 2.78 20.99 -4.55
C GLY A 355 1.42 20.46 -4.12
N TYR A 356 0.90 19.49 -4.90
CA TYR A 356 -0.41 18.90 -4.72
C TYR A 356 -0.38 17.42 -5.10
N LYS A 357 -1.09 16.61 -4.31
CA LYS A 357 -1.42 15.24 -4.64
C LYS A 357 -2.92 15.04 -4.37
N GLY A 358 -3.67 14.61 -5.38
CA GLY A 358 -5.11 14.44 -5.29
C GLY A 358 -5.52 13.53 -4.15
N GLY A 359 -6.62 13.86 -3.49
CA GLY A 359 -7.31 12.98 -2.58
C GLY A 359 -7.81 11.72 -3.30
N GLY A 360 -8.58 10.89 -2.64
CA GLY A 360 -9.04 9.66 -3.26
C GLY A 360 -10.20 8.98 -2.56
N ILE A 361 -10.41 7.75 -2.95
CA ILE A 361 -11.51 6.91 -2.49
C ILE A 361 -10.92 5.78 -1.67
N ASN A 362 -11.42 5.58 -0.46
CA ASN A 362 -11.04 4.47 0.41
C ASN A 362 -11.71 3.17 -0.06
N PRO A 363 -11.13 2.00 0.27
CA PRO A 363 -11.72 0.72 -0.09
C PRO A 363 -13.18 0.59 0.33
N PRO A 364 -14.01 -0.14 -0.44
CA PRO A 364 -15.40 -0.37 -0.10
C PRO A 364 -15.54 -1.05 1.27
N GLN A 365 -16.48 -0.59 2.05
CA GLN A 365 -16.80 -1.15 3.36
C GLN A 365 -17.83 -2.29 3.23
N PRO A 366 -17.92 -3.18 4.23
CA PRO A 366 -19.04 -4.12 4.29
C PRO A 366 -20.39 -3.39 4.26
N ALA A 367 -21.37 -3.97 3.60
CA ALA A 367 -22.68 -3.35 3.43
C ALA A 367 -23.28 -2.91 4.78
N GLY A 368 -23.68 -1.64 4.86
CA GLY A 368 -24.26 -1.04 6.07
C GLY A 368 -23.25 -0.64 7.17
N ALA A 369 -21.98 -0.87 6.95
CA ALA A 369 -20.92 -0.39 7.85
C ALA A 369 -20.56 1.08 7.54
N ASN A 370 -20.14 1.81 8.58
CA ASN A 370 -19.57 3.16 8.47
C ASN A 370 -18.38 3.25 9.43
N LEU A 371 -17.30 2.57 9.05
CA LEU A 371 -16.13 2.36 9.89
C LEU A 371 -15.08 3.46 9.71
N PHE A 372 -15.04 4.08 8.53
CA PHE A 372 -14.10 5.14 8.16
C PHE A 372 -14.69 5.99 7.02
N PRO A 373 -14.14 7.19 6.74
CA PRO A 373 -14.58 8.02 5.62
C PRO A 373 -14.43 7.30 4.28
N GLN A 374 -15.41 7.44 3.39
CA GLN A 374 -15.36 6.85 2.06
C GLN A 374 -14.32 7.50 1.15
N THR A 375 -13.99 8.76 1.41
CA THR A 375 -12.98 9.52 0.68
C THR A 375 -11.97 10.10 1.65
N PHE A 376 -10.80 10.45 1.15
CA PHE A 376 -9.78 11.19 1.87
C PHE A 376 -9.37 12.43 1.05
N ASP A 377 -8.91 13.46 1.75
CA ASP A 377 -8.65 14.77 1.19
C ASP A 377 -7.31 14.83 0.42
N PRO A 378 -7.13 15.85 -0.44
CA PRO A 378 -5.84 16.13 -1.05
C PRO A 378 -4.75 16.39 -0.01
N GLU A 379 -3.52 16.11 -0.43
CA GLU A 379 -2.30 16.45 0.29
C GLU A 379 -1.63 17.64 -0.41
N PHE A 380 -1.20 18.61 0.37
CA PHE A 380 -0.43 19.76 -0.11
C PHE A 380 0.95 19.77 0.56
N ILE A 381 1.92 20.28 -0.16
CA ILE A 381 3.25 20.55 0.36
C ILE A 381 3.62 21.99 0.07
N ASN A 382 3.95 22.76 1.12
CA ASN A 382 4.59 24.05 1.02
C ASN A 382 6.10 23.84 1.20
N SER A 383 6.87 24.01 0.13
CA SER A 383 8.30 23.76 0.09
C SER A 383 9.08 25.07 0.04
N TYR A 384 10.00 25.24 0.95
CA TYR A 384 10.96 26.35 0.98
C TYR A 384 12.36 25.77 0.88
N GLU A 385 13.14 26.24 -0.08
CA GLU A 385 14.50 25.78 -0.27
C GLU A 385 15.42 26.96 -0.59
N ILE A 386 16.62 26.94 -0.03
CA ILE A 386 17.71 27.83 -0.36
C ILE A 386 19.01 27.04 -0.41
N GLY A 387 19.83 27.30 -1.41
CA GLY A 387 21.08 26.58 -1.55
C GLY A 387 22.14 27.36 -2.29
N THR A 388 23.36 26.79 -2.29
CA THR A 388 24.47 27.29 -3.07
C THR A 388 25.22 26.13 -3.71
N LYS A 389 25.62 26.32 -4.97
CA LYS A 389 26.48 25.40 -5.73
C LYS A 389 27.75 26.09 -6.10
N ASN A 390 28.89 25.54 -5.68
CA ASN A 390 30.17 26.22 -5.79
C ASN A 390 31.19 25.34 -6.49
N THR A 391 31.96 25.94 -7.39
CA THR A 391 33.08 25.31 -8.08
C THR A 391 34.38 25.98 -7.66
N PHE A 392 35.41 25.17 -7.35
CA PHE A 392 36.70 25.60 -6.83
C PHE A 392 37.86 24.92 -7.56
N ALA A 393 39.03 25.46 -7.39
CA ALA A 393 40.32 24.83 -7.73
C ALA A 393 40.45 24.43 -9.20
N GLY A 394 40.08 25.34 -10.12
CA GLY A 394 40.16 25.10 -11.56
C GLY A 394 39.13 24.09 -12.06
N GLY A 395 37.93 24.03 -11.40
CA GLY A 395 36.88 23.10 -11.73
C GLY A 395 37.06 21.70 -11.15
N THR A 396 38.10 21.47 -10.36
CA THR A 396 38.40 20.14 -9.80
C THR A 396 37.67 19.83 -8.49
N ALA A 397 37.05 20.81 -7.85
CA ALA A 397 36.29 20.66 -6.64
C ALA A 397 34.91 21.33 -6.75
N GLN A 398 33.88 20.68 -6.24
CA GLN A 398 32.53 21.21 -6.09
C GLN A 398 32.06 21.02 -4.66
N LEU A 399 31.35 22.00 -4.14
CA LEU A 399 30.71 21.95 -2.83
C LEU A 399 29.33 22.60 -2.91
N ASN A 400 28.29 21.81 -2.70
CA ASN A 400 26.91 22.25 -2.68
C ASN A 400 26.38 22.18 -1.26
N LEU A 401 25.59 23.18 -0.87
CA LEU A 401 24.93 23.24 0.42
C LEU A 401 23.47 23.65 0.19
N THR A 402 22.54 22.88 0.74
CA THR A 402 21.11 23.13 0.63
C THR A 402 20.46 23.08 2.00
N GLY A 403 19.61 24.05 2.30
CA GLY A 403 18.70 24.03 3.44
C GLY A 403 17.27 24.04 2.96
N PHE A 404 16.42 23.19 3.54
CA PHE A 404 15.04 23.07 3.14
C PHE A 404 14.08 22.91 4.33
N MET A 405 12.83 23.29 4.11
CA MET A 405 11.69 23.09 5.01
C MET A 405 10.48 22.76 4.18
N TYR A 406 9.79 21.68 4.53
CA TYR A 406 8.55 21.22 3.91
C TYR A 406 7.46 21.15 4.98
N ASP A 407 6.35 21.82 4.70
CA ASP A 407 5.15 21.81 5.50
C ASP A 407 4.06 21.07 4.71
N TYR A 408 3.67 19.90 5.20
CA TYR A 408 2.63 19.06 4.60
C TYR A 408 1.31 19.28 5.30
N GLU A 409 0.33 19.74 4.55
CA GLU A 409 -1.06 19.80 4.94
C GLU A 409 -1.80 18.56 4.40
N GLY A 410 -2.40 17.78 5.29
CA GLY A 410 -3.16 16.60 4.90
C GLY A 410 -2.32 15.47 4.30
N TYR A 411 -1.08 15.26 4.75
CA TYR A 411 -0.22 14.16 4.32
C TYR A 411 -0.95 12.82 4.38
N GLN A 412 -0.98 12.09 3.27
CA GLN A 412 -1.76 10.86 3.13
C GLN A 412 -0.96 9.68 3.67
N ILE A 413 -1.46 9.09 4.75
CA ILE A 413 -0.92 7.86 5.31
C ILE A 413 -1.94 6.73 5.25
N THR A 414 -1.45 5.52 5.08
CA THR A 414 -2.29 4.32 5.06
C THR A 414 -2.26 3.64 6.43
N GLN A 415 -3.43 3.26 6.91
CA GLN A 415 -3.62 2.51 8.13
C GLN A 415 -4.51 1.30 7.92
N ILE A 416 -4.33 0.28 8.74
CA ILE A 416 -5.23 -0.86 8.77
C ILE A 416 -6.32 -0.60 9.81
N ILE A 417 -7.51 -0.23 9.36
CA ILE A 417 -8.69 -0.03 10.21
C ILE A 417 -9.69 -1.14 9.90
N ASN A 418 -10.07 -1.93 10.92
CA ASN A 418 -10.98 -3.07 10.74
C ASN A 418 -10.60 -3.99 9.58
N ARG A 419 -9.31 -4.27 9.43
CA ARG A 419 -8.70 -5.13 8.39
C ARG A 419 -8.78 -4.58 6.97
N SER A 420 -9.21 -3.34 6.79
CA SER A 420 -9.15 -2.62 5.52
C SER A 420 -7.98 -1.65 5.54
N SER A 421 -7.28 -1.54 4.42
CA SER A 421 -6.25 -0.53 4.20
C SER A 421 -6.93 0.80 3.90
N VAL A 422 -6.85 1.75 4.81
CA VAL A 422 -7.57 3.03 4.76
C VAL A 422 -6.58 4.17 4.73
N ASN A 423 -6.75 5.08 3.80
CA ASN A 423 -6.00 6.33 3.77
C ASN A 423 -6.69 7.38 4.64
N ILE A 424 -5.89 8.06 5.42
CA ILE A 424 -6.28 9.22 6.23
C ILE A 424 -5.29 10.35 6.00
N ASN A 425 -5.71 11.56 6.33
CA ASN A 425 -4.88 12.75 6.24
C ASN A 425 -4.35 13.13 7.62
N VAL A 426 -3.06 13.49 7.68
CA VAL A 426 -2.37 14.00 8.87
C VAL A 426 -1.45 15.14 8.43
N ASP A 427 -1.02 16.01 9.35
CA ASP A 427 -0.05 17.04 9.02
C ASP A 427 1.37 16.56 9.35
N ALA A 428 2.36 17.01 8.59
CA ALA A 428 3.76 16.63 8.79
C ALA A 428 4.70 17.77 8.43
N GLU A 429 5.79 17.88 9.18
CA GLU A 429 6.84 18.86 8.95
C GLU A 429 8.17 18.14 8.71
N LEU A 430 8.91 18.58 7.68
CA LEU A 430 10.25 18.11 7.39
C LEU A 430 11.18 19.30 7.24
N GLN A 431 12.37 19.22 7.83
CA GLN A 431 13.42 20.21 7.64
C GLN A 431 14.78 19.56 7.63
N GLY A 432 15.68 20.11 6.85
CA GLY A 432 16.99 19.51 6.73
C GLY A 432 18.06 20.41 6.13
N LEU A 433 19.28 19.89 6.22
CA LEU A 433 20.46 20.43 5.56
C LEU A 433 21.15 19.31 4.80
N GLU A 434 21.58 19.61 3.58
CA GLU A 434 22.32 18.69 2.73
C GLU A 434 23.62 19.33 2.30
N LEU A 435 24.69 18.55 2.32
CA LEU A 435 25.99 18.91 1.82
C LEU A 435 26.46 17.83 0.86
N GLU A 436 26.86 18.26 -0.33
CA GLU A 436 27.45 17.40 -1.35
C GLU A 436 28.81 17.95 -1.74
N ALA A 437 29.82 17.09 -1.72
CA ALA A 437 31.16 17.45 -2.13
C ALA A 437 31.71 16.45 -3.15
N LEU A 438 32.35 16.99 -4.18
CA LEU A 438 33.08 16.23 -5.18
C LEU A 438 34.46 16.87 -5.34
N TRP A 439 35.50 16.05 -5.36
CA TRP A 439 36.87 16.53 -5.52
C TRP A 439 37.72 15.55 -6.31
N THR A 440 38.38 16.06 -7.35
CA THR A 440 39.33 15.34 -8.20
C THR A 440 40.73 15.90 -8.01
N PRO A 441 41.46 15.54 -6.90
CA PRO A 441 42.75 16.10 -6.58
C PRO A 441 43.88 15.74 -7.56
N ALA A 442 43.69 14.69 -8.35
CA ALA A 442 44.60 14.22 -9.37
C ALA A 442 43.86 13.36 -10.40
N ASP A 443 44.42 13.15 -11.61
CA ASP A 443 43.81 12.50 -12.75
C ASP A 443 43.14 11.14 -12.48
N ASN A 444 43.56 10.41 -11.46
CA ASN A 444 43.08 9.08 -11.13
C ASN A 444 42.28 9.03 -9.81
N TRP A 445 41.98 10.19 -9.20
CA TRP A 445 41.28 10.27 -7.94
C TRP A 445 39.94 11.01 -8.09
N LEU A 446 38.87 10.38 -7.67
CA LEU A 446 37.57 11.00 -7.47
C LEU A 446 37.12 10.73 -6.04
N LEU A 447 36.95 11.78 -5.25
CA LEU A 447 36.41 11.73 -3.91
C LEU A 447 35.04 12.36 -3.89
N THR A 448 34.06 11.66 -3.30
CA THR A 448 32.71 12.16 -3.08
C THR A 448 32.37 12.05 -1.61
N ALA A 449 31.69 13.07 -1.07
CA ALA A 449 31.18 13.05 0.29
C ALA A 449 29.79 13.70 0.31
N ASN A 450 28.82 12.99 0.90
CA ASN A 450 27.46 13.49 1.07
C ASN A 450 27.09 13.41 2.55
N LEU A 451 26.51 14.47 3.07
CA LEU A 451 25.97 14.54 4.43
C LEU A 451 24.58 15.12 4.40
N GLY A 452 23.62 14.39 4.98
CA GLY A 452 22.24 14.84 5.17
C GLY A 452 21.90 14.87 6.66
N LEU A 453 21.31 15.96 7.10
CA LEU A 453 20.69 16.11 8.41
C LEU A 453 19.21 16.34 8.18
N LEU A 454 18.37 15.41 8.65
CA LEU A 454 16.92 15.46 8.44
C LEU A 454 16.21 15.36 9.78
N ASN A 455 15.26 16.25 10.02
CA ASN A 455 14.24 16.11 11.03
C ASN A 455 12.89 16.01 10.34
N ALA A 456 12.12 14.96 10.65
CA ALA A 456 10.79 14.72 10.10
C ALA A 456 9.85 14.34 11.24
N GLU A 457 8.71 15.02 11.32
CA GLU A 457 7.74 14.85 12.38
C GLU A 457 6.32 14.86 11.80
N VAL A 458 5.47 13.93 12.24
CA VAL A 458 4.03 13.99 12.03
C VAL A 458 3.44 14.78 13.18
N VAL A 459 2.73 15.87 12.85
CA VAL A 459 2.19 16.81 13.83
C VAL A 459 0.68 16.66 13.95
N ASP A 460 0.14 17.08 15.10
CA ASP A 460 -1.31 17.14 15.40
C ASP A 460 -2.09 15.82 15.12
N THR A 461 -1.45 14.68 15.29
CA THR A 461 -2.12 13.38 15.16
C THR A 461 -2.07 12.59 16.45
N TYR A 462 -3.10 11.78 16.67
CA TYR A 462 -3.06 10.76 17.70
C TYR A 462 -2.25 9.57 17.19
N GLY A 463 -1.39 9.04 18.06
CA GLY A 463 -0.62 7.83 17.75
C GLY A 463 -1.59 6.69 17.42
N ILE A 464 -1.43 6.14 16.21
CA ILE A 464 -2.28 5.07 15.72
C ILE A 464 -1.67 3.75 16.15
N ASP A 465 -2.49 2.86 16.66
CA ASP A 465 -2.08 1.48 16.86
C ASP A 465 -1.92 0.81 15.49
N VAL A 466 -0.68 0.80 14.99
CA VAL A 466 -0.33 0.21 13.68
C VAL A 466 -0.79 -1.24 13.54
N LEU A 467 -1.05 -1.91 14.67
CA LEU A 467 -1.53 -3.28 14.72
C LEU A 467 -3.05 -3.38 14.94
N ASP A 468 -3.76 -2.23 14.97
CA ASP A 468 -5.20 -2.14 15.25
C ASP A 468 -5.62 -2.95 16.51
N ARG A 469 -4.77 -2.95 17.53
CA ARG A 469 -4.96 -3.78 18.74
C ARG A 469 -6.15 -3.38 19.59
N THR A 470 -6.52 -2.10 19.50
CA THR A 470 -7.72 -1.61 20.16
C THR A 470 -8.98 -1.86 19.35
N ASN A 471 -8.84 -2.24 18.08
CA ASN A 471 -9.93 -2.42 17.12
C ASN A 471 -10.87 -1.19 17.08
N GLY A 472 -10.27 0.01 17.18
CA GLY A 472 -10.99 1.28 17.23
C GLY A 472 -11.79 1.54 18.52
N ARG A 473 -11.62 0.72 19.55
CA ARG A 473 -12.30 0.88 20.83
C ARG A 473 -11.65 1.98 21.66
N ALA A 474 -12.39 3.04 21.96
CA ALA A 474 -11.92 4.19 22.75
C ALA A 474 -11.68 3.87 24.24
N ASP A 475 -12.24 2.74 24.73
CA ASP A 475 -12.07 2.27 26.11
C ASP A 475 -10.83 1.38 26.30
N LEU A 476 -10.11 1.09 25.22
CA LEU A 476 -8.88 0.32 25.26
C LEU A 476 -7.68 1.22 24.95
N VAL A 477 -6.59 0.98 25.64
CA VAL A 477 -5.32 1.68 25.43
C VAL A 477 -4.24 0.66 25.10
N ALA A 478 -3.56 0.85 23.97
CA ALA A 478 -2.35 0.07 23.68
C ALA A 478 -1.20 0.61 24.54
N LEU A 479 -0.73 -0.21 25.48
CA LEU A 479 0.45 0.12 26.25
C LEU A 479 1.70 -0.12 25.39
N LYS A 480 2.21 0.94 24.82
CA LYS A 480 3.51 0.93 24.16
C LYS A 480 4.56 1.46 25.15
N ASN A 481 5.31 0.56 25.75
CA ASN A 481 6.46 0.94 26.56
C ASN A 481 7.71 0.99 25.66
N SER A 482 8.28 2.17 25.49
CA SER A 482 9.50 2.37 24.68
C SER A 482 10.73 1.64 25.23
N SER A 483 10.72 1.28 26.51
CA SER A 483 11.83 0.52 27.13
C SER A 483 11.63 -0.99 27.06
N THR A 484 10.40 -1.48 27.05
CA THR A 484 10.09 -2.93 27.00
C THR A 484 9.50 -3.35 25.66
N TYR A 485 9.11 -2.39 24.83
CA TYR A 485 8.39 -2.63 23.56
C TYR A 485 7.15 -3.51 23.73
N SER A 486 6.54 -3.45 24.90
CA SER A 486 5.28 -4.16 25.17
C SER A 486 4.18 -3.62 24.26
N ASN A 487 3.43 -4.54 23.69
CA ASN A 487 2.31 -4.25 22.81
C ASN A 487 0.99 -4.72 23.44
N CYS A 488 0.88 -4.71 24.74
CA CYS A 488 -0.32 -5.15 25.44
C CYS A 488 -1.43 -4.11 25.34
N VAL A 489 -2.65 -4.57 25.14
CA VAL A 489 -3.87 -3.75 25.23
C VAL A 489 -4.48 -3.94 26.61
N VAL A 490 -4.80 -2.85 27.26
CA VAL A 490 -5.45 -2.84 28.59
C VAL A 490 -6.75 -2.02 28.54
N SER A 491 -7.72 -2.42 29.33
CA SER A 491 -8.97 -1.70 29.55
C SER A 491 -8.87 -0.78 30.75
#